data_691119418582c908ea762a030a6d1b29
#
_entry.id   691119418582c908ea762a030a6d1b29
#
_cell.length_a   1.000
_cell.length_b   1.000
_cell.length_c   1.000
_cell.angle_alpha   90.00
_cell.angle_beta   90.00
_cell.angle_gamma   90.00
#
_symmetry.space_group_name_H-M   'P 1'
#
loop_
_entity.id
_entity.type
_entity.pdbx_description
1 polymer ?
#
loop_
_entity_poly.entity_id
_entity_poly.type
_entity_poly.pdbx_seq_one_letter_code
_entity_poly.pdbx_strand_id
1 'polypeptide(L)'
;MILAVSVIMPGAQAFAQENTNTEFTYTGSNDSDYKGQSTVVIEGKANSGNIEELQCVTVDMRKLTQFKNAKVLKFAKGVKYVAFKTKPDTGDKLDDKITGQDYLKSADKTGIEKIEFSSDFVKPYSHDWGNCIEEKLNQCFPKLKKVSISKNNKYYKVSNDVIFSKDGKKLVMYLANRPGKNYKIPAKCRKIGYYAFENVHNLKSVTISKNVKSKNVSFANAEKLEKISVSKKNKVLASKNGVLYNKKMTTLLEYPMGKKNTSFRIPKTVKTMDYVPDNIFMKKLYVPKKFTSVYYMKNWKSLTEIKLEKGNKKLAVKGGVIYNKKHPEWKYDFGKNK
;
A
#
# COMPACT_ATOMS: atom_id res chain seq x y z
N MET A 1 -2.05 -9.90 -35.08
CA MET A 1 -3.25 -9.05 -35.10
C MET A 1 -3.19 -8.11 -33.91
N ILE A 2 -3.05 -6.83 -34.18
CA ILE A 2 -2.99 -5.80 -33.14
C ILE A 2 -4.42 -5.54 -32.71
N LEU A 3 -4.80 -5.88 -31.50
CA LEU A 3 -6.09 -5.50 -30.95
C LEU A 3 -5.88 -4.18 -30.22
N ALA A 4 -6.31 -3.10 -30.86
CA ALA A 4 -6.40 -1.81 -30.20
C ALA A 4 -7.59 -1.88 -29.21
N VAL A 5 -7.28 -1.88 -27.93
CA VAL A 5 -8.31 -1.61 -26.91
C VAL A 5 -8.21 -0.14 -26.59
N SER A 6 -9.14 0.64 -27.15
CA SER A 6 -9.27 2.06 -26.80
C SER A 6 -9.66 2.14 -25.33
N VAL A 7 -8.79 2.69 -24.51
CA VAL A 7 -9.11 3.10 -23.16
C VAL A 7 -9.40 4.59 -23.23
N ILE A 8 -10.68 4.94 -23.39
CA ILE A 8 -11.13 6.34 -23.27
C ILE A 8 -10.95 6.71 -21.80
N MET A 9 -10.24 7.79 -21.56
CA MET A 9 -10.01 8.35 -20.23
C MET A 9 -11.09 9.38 -19.89
N PRO A 10 -12.07 9.06 -19.04
CA PRO A 10 -12.85 10.11 -18.40
C PRO A 10 -11.97 10.73 -17.31
N GLY A 11 -11.79 12.04 -17.39
CA GLY A 11 -11.09 12.76 -16.32
C GLY A 11 -9.88 13.59 -16.74
N ALA A 12 -9.41 13.48 -17.99
CA ALA A 12 -8.49 14.47 -18.55
C ALA A 12 -9.17 15.85 -18.74
N GLN A 13 -10.50 15.91 -18.61
CA GLN A 13 -11.30 17.13 -18.78
C GLN A 13 -11.10 18.19 -17.70
N ALA A 14 -10.49 17.90 -16.58
CA ALA A 14 -10.26 18.89 -15.53
C ALA A 14 -8.99 19.75 -15.76
N PHE A 15 -8.14 19.41 -16.74
CA PHE A 15 -6.90 20.12 -17.02
C PHE A 15 -6.67 20.52 -18.48
N ALA A 16 -7.49 20.03 -19.40
CA ALA A 16 -7.41 20.44 -20.79
C ALA A 16 -8.83 20.65 -21.29
N GLN A 17 -9.19 21.90 -21.48
CA GLN A 17 -10.41 22.29 -22.17
C GLN A 17 -10.27 22.08 -23.69
N GLU A 18 -9.52 21.07 -24.14
CA GLU A 18 -9.47 20.68 -25.55
C GLU A 18 -9.21 19.19 -25.70
N ASN A 19 -10.09 18.57 -26.49
CA ASN A 19 -10.15 17.18 -26.92
C ASN A 19 -8.80 16.55 -27.23
N THR A 20 -8.36 15.61 -26.40
CA THR A 20 -7.32 14.66 -26.82
C THR A 20 -7.67 13.28 -26.32
N ASN A 21 -8.32 12.50 -27.21
CA ASN A 21 -8.44 11.05 -27.05
C ASN A 21 -7.06 10.43 -27.19
N THR A 22 -6.51 9.94 -26.07
CA THR A 22 -5.30 9.13 -26.11
C THR A 22 -5.72 7.68 -26.20
N GLU A 23 -5.58 7.08 -27.38
CA GLU A 23 -5.75 5.64 -27.57
C GLU A 23 -4.52 4.90 -27.08
N PHE A 24 -4.73 3.88 -26.24
CA PHE A 24 -3.69 2.97 -25.77
C PHE A 24 -3.86 1.62 -26.44
N THR A 25 -2.80 1.12 -26.99
CA THR A 25 -2.79 -0.21 -27.60
C THR A 25 -2.17 -1.21 -26.64
N TYR A 26 -2.93 -2.26 -26.33
CA TYR A 26 -2.39 -3.44 -25.68
C TYR A 26 -1.84 -4.34 -26.79
N THR A 27 -0.54 -4.39 -26.94
CA THR A 27 0.09 -5.32 -27.89
C THR A 27 0.60 -6.51 -27.12
N GLY A 28 0.13 -7.68 -27.47
CA GLY A 28 0.71 -8.94 -27.03
C GLY A 28 1.71 -9.42 -28.08
N SER A 29 2.86 -9.90 -27.65
CA SER A 29 3.77 -10.60 -28.54
C SER A 29 3.23 -11.99 -28.83
N ASN A 30 2.85 -12.21 -30.08
CA ASN A 30 2.45 -13.49 -30.70
C ASN A 30 1.18 -14.17 -30.16
N ASP A 31 0.25 -14.19 -31.02
CA ASP A 31 -0.88 -15.07 -31.28
C ASP A 31 -2.25 -14.44 -31.18
N SER A 32 -3.04 -14.83 -32.18
CA SER A 32 -4.46 -14.53 -32.35
C SER A 32 -5.36 -15.01 -31.20
N ASP A 33 -4.77 -15.59 -30.16
CA ASP A 33 -5.46 -16.12 -28.99
C ASP A 33 -4.94 -15.47 -27.70
N TYR A 34 -5.77 -14.68 -27.02
CA TYR A 34 -5.50 -14.09 -25.71
C TYR A 34 -5.05 -15.11 -24.65
N LYS A 35 -5.22 -16.37 -24.89
CA LYS A 35 -4.97 -17.47 -23.96
C LYS A 35 -3.49 -17.81 -23.77
N GLY A 36 -2.62 -17.44 -24.72
CA GLY A 36 -1.19 -17.80 -24.74
C GLY A 36 -0.22 -16.70 -24.34
N GLN A 37 -0.64 -15.45 -24.15
CA GLN A 37 0.28 -14.33 -23.97
C GLN A 37 0.93 -14.31 -22.60
N SER A 38 2.27 -14.33 -22.58
CA SER A 38 3.07 -14.19 -21.36
C SER A 38 3.35 -12.73 -20.97
N THR A 39 3.21 -11.80 -21.91
CA THR A 39 3.53 -10.37 -21.73
C THR A 39 2.43 -9.49 -22.33
N VAL A 40 1.98 -8.51 -21.55
CA VAL A 40 1.12 -7.41 -22.00
C VAL A 40 1.98 -6.16 -22.12
N VAL A 41 1.99 -5.55 -23.30
CA VAL A 41 2.69 -4.28 -23.55
C VAL A 41 1.67 -3.16 -23.65
N ILE A 42 1.90 -2.09 -22.91
CA ILE A 42 1.09 -0.86 -22.98
C ILE A 42 1.92 0.19 -23.69
N GLU A 43 1.43 0.63 -24.84
CA GLU A 43 2.04 1.66 -25.68
C GLU A 43 1.15 2.91 -25.63
N GLY A 44 1.78 4.08 -25.47
CA GLY A 44 1.10 5.37 -25.63
C GLY A 44 1.17 5.78 -27.10
N LYS A 45 0.02 6.02 -27.74
CA LYS A 45 -0.05 6.75 -29.01
C LYS A 45 -0.41 8.19 -28.72
N ALA A 46 0.47 9.13 -29.08
CA ALA A 46 0.10 10.54 -29.13
C ALA A 46 -0.68 10.76 -30.42
N ASN A 47 -1.95 11.11 -30.34
CA ASN A 47 -2.65 11.73 -31.45
C ASN A 47 -2.13 13.17 -31.60
N SER A 48 -1.76 13.49 -32.83
CA SER A 48 -1.14 14.73 -33.27
C SER A 48 -1.67 16.00 -32.58
N GLY A 49 -0.78 16.74 -31.93
CA GLY A 49 -1.04 18.16 -31.67
C GLY A 49 -0.36 18.81 -30.48
N ASN A 50 -0.13 18.15 -29.36
CA ASN A 50 0.67 18.74 -28.28
C ASN A 50 1.28 17.66 -27.40
N ILE A 51 2.56 17.44 -27.58
CA ILE A 51 3.30 16.26 -27.08
C ILE A 51 3.59 16.35 -25.57
N GLU A 52 3.40 17.46 -24.89
CA GLU A 52 3.82 17.65 -23.51
C GLU A 52 2.79 17.25 -22.45
N GLU A 53 1.51 17.23 -22.77
CA GLU A 53 0.46 17.08 -21.74
C GLU A 53 -0.11 15.68 -21.51
N LEU A 54 0.07 14.70 -22.41
CA LEU A 54 -0.78 13.49 -22.40
C LEU A 54 -0.04 12.16 -22.55
N GLN A 55 0.91 11.91 -21.66
CA GLN A 55 1.55 10.59 -21.59
C GLN A 55 1.11 9.84 -20.32
N CYS A 56 -0.13 10.07 -19.88
CA CYS A 56 -0.71 9.33 -18.76
C CYS A 56 -1.56 8.16 -19.26
N VAL A 57 -1.26 6.98 -18.76
CA VAL A 57 -2.00 5.75 -19.04
C VAL A 57 -2.81 5.35 -17.82
N THR A 58 -4.11 5.19 -17.97
CA THR A 58 -4.95 4.55 -16.95
C THR A 58 -5.19 3.09 -17.33
N VAL A 59 -4.70 2.19 -16.50
CA VAL A 59 -4.90 0.75 -16.65
C VAL A 59 -6.16 0.35 -15.90
N ASP A 60 -7.20 -0.06 -16.63
CA ASP A 60 -8.39 -0.67 -16.02
C ASP A 60 -8.07 -2.11 -15.61
N MET A 61 -8.07 -2.37 -14.31
CA MET A 61 -7.74 -3.67 -13.76
C MET A 61 -8.68 -4.77 -14.24
N ARG A 62 -9.94 -4.44 -14.56
CA ARG A 62 -10.93 -5.42 -15.09
C ARG A 62 -10.54 -5.89 -16.50
N LYS A 63 -10.07 -4.95 -17.35
CA LYS A 63 -9.60 -5.28 -18.70
C LYS A 63 -8.32 -6.11 -18.65
N LEU A 64 -7.44 -5.84 -17.70
CA LEU A 64 -6.20 -6.59 -17.54
C LEU A 64 -6.45 -8.08 -17.21
N THR A 65 -7.57 -8.42 -16.58
CA THR A 65 -7.93 -9.83 -16.27
C THR A 65 -8.20 -10.69 -17.51
N GLN A 66 -8.42 -10.08 -18.67
CA GLN A 66 -8.59 -10.80 -19.94
C GLN A 66 -7.31 -11.53 -20.35
N PHE A 67 -6.16 -11.02 -19.92
CA PHE A 67 -4.84 -11.61 -20.19
C PHE A 67 -4.45 -12.61 -19.09
N LYS A 68 -5.23 -13.69 -18.98
CA LYS A 68 -5.12 -14.67 -17.88
C LYS A 68 -3.73 -15.29 -17.71
N ASN A 69 -3.00 -15.48 -18.81
CA ASN A 69 -1.67 -16.10 -18.82
C ASN A 69 -0.53 -15.08 -18.74
N ALA A 70 -0.84 -13.79 -18.78
CA ALA A 70 0.18 -12.77 -18.72
C ALA A 70 0.87 -12.75 -17.36
N LYS A 71 2.20 -12.81 -17.38
CA LYS A 71 3.08 -12.71 -16.22
C LYS A 71 3.82 -11.39 -16.15
N VAL A 72 3.94 -10.71 -17.27
CA VAL A 72 4.68 -9.46 -17.41
C VAL A 72 3.78 -8.36 -17.95
N LEU A 73 3.79 -7.22 -17.27
CA LEU A 73 3.21 -5.97 -17.74
C LEU A 73 4.35 -5.01 -18.08
N LYS A 74 4.41 -4.56 -19.32
CA LYS A 74 5.46 -3.67 -19.82
C LYS A 74 4.88 -2.35 -20.29
N PHE A 75 5.45 -1.26 -19.84
CA PHE A 75 5.15 0.08 -20.33
C PHE A 75 6.21 0.50 -21.33
N ALA A 76 5.78 0.79 -22.55
CA ALA A 76 6.66 1.16 -23.65
C ALA A 76 7.26 2.57 -23.46
N LYS A 77 8.23 2.90 -24.31
CA LYS A 77 8.80 4.25 -24.41
C LYS A 77 7.68 5.24 -24.71
N GLY A 78 7.75 6.44 -24.13
CA GLY A 78 6.71 7.45 -24.27
C GLY A 78 5.65 7.43 -23.16
N VAL A 79 5.45 6.32 -22.43
CA VAL A 79 4.56 6.28 -21.27
C VAL A 79 5.25 6.95 -20.09
N LYS A 80 4.78 8.13 -19.70
CA LYS A 80 5.35 8.93 -18.59
C LYS A 80 4.60 8.69 -17.27
N TYR A 81 3.29 8.64 -17.33
CA TYR A 81 2.44 8.52 -16.15
C TYR A 81 1.56 7.29 -16.25
N VAL A 82 1.39 6.56 -15.16
CA VAL A 82 0.57 5.36 -15.12
C VAL A 82 -0.40 5.48 -13.95
N ALA A 83 -1.68 5.36 -14.22
CA ALA A 83 -2.74 5.23 -13.22
C ALA A 83 -3.36 3.84 -13.30
N PHE A 84 -3.79 3.30 -12.15
CA PHE A 84 -4.54 2.05 -12.07
C PHE A 84 -5.97 2.36 -11.62
N LYS A 85 -6.95 2.12 -12.47
CA LYS A 85 -8.34 2.34 -12.12
C LYS A 85 -8.77 1.29 -11.10
N THR A 86 -9.04 1.74 -9.87
CA THR A 86 -9.45 0.90 -8.74
C THR A 86 -10.83 1.29 -8.20
N LYS A 87 -11.50 2.25 -8.84
CA LYS A 87 -12.84 2.72 -8.49
C LYS A 87 -13.61 3.04 -9.78
N PRO A 88 -14.96 2.98 -9.77
CA PRO A 88 -15.77 3.56 -10.83
C PRO A 88 -15.50 5.07 -10.95
N ASP A 89 -15.66 5.61 -12.14
CA ASP A 89 -15.66 7.06 -12.31
C ASP A 89 -16.98 7.63 -11.77
N THR A 90 -16.89 8.71 -11.01
CA THR A 90 -18.09 9.42 -10.53
C THR A 90 -18.80 10.05 -11.74
N GLY A 91 -20.01 9.58 -12.04
CA GLY A 91 -20.84 10.09 -13.15
C GLY A 91 -20.92 9.17 -14.39
N ASP A 92 -20.25 8.04 -14.40
CA ASP A 92 -20.38 7.06 -15.47
C ASP A 92 -21.57 6.15 -15.17
N LYS A 93 -22.71 6.37 -15.86
CA LYS A 93 -23.97 5.61 -15.67
C LYS A 93 -23.83 4.10 -15.84
N LEU A 94 -22.79 3.64 -16.54
CA LEU A 94 -22.48 2.22 -16.72
C LEU A 94 -21.74 1.63 -15.50
N ASP A 95 -21.09 2.45 -14.71
CA ASP A 95 -20.28 2.02 -13.56
C ASP A 95 -21.02 2.12 -12.21
N ASP A 96 -22.25 2.65 -12.16
CA ASP A 96 -23.05 2.82 -10.92
C ASP A 96 -23.35 1.50 -10.19
N LYS A 97 -23.25 0.37 -10.88
CA LYS A 97 -23.43 -0.98 -10.30
C LYS A 97 -22.12 -1.66 -9.90
N ILE A 98 -20.96 -1.05 -10.21
CA ILE A 98 -19.66 -1.64 -10.00
C ILE A 98 -18.98 -0.94 -8.80
N THR A 99 -18.69 -1.72 -7.79
CA THR A 99 -18.07 -1.22 -6.56
C THR A 99 -16.53 -1.19 -6.66
N GLY A 100 -15.87 -0.39 -5.83
CA GLY A 100 -14.42 -0.45 -5.70
C GLY A 100 -13.90 -1.85 -5.31
N GLN A 101 -14.73 -2.69 -4.66
CA GLN A 101 -14.39 -4.08 -4.36
C GLN A 101 -14.30 -4.94 -5.62
N ASP A 102 -15.07 -4.65 -6.67
CA ASP A 102 -15.04 -5.44 -7.91
C ASP A 102 -13.74 -5.20 -8.68
N TYR A 103 -13.20 -3.99 -8.64
CA TYR A 103 -11.86 -3.70 -9.15
C TYR A 103 -10.77 -4.42 -8.37
N LEU A 104 -10.89 -4.50 -7.04
CA LEU A 104 -9.93 -5.22 -6.18
C LEU A 104 -9.99 -6.73 -6.41
N LYS A 105 -11.19 -7.31 -6.54
CA LYS A 105 -11.36 -8.72 -6.92
C LYS A 105 -10.76 -9.00 -8.30
N SER A 106 -10.81 -8.04 -9.21
CA SER A 106 -10.16 -8.14 -10.51
C SER A 106 -8.63 -8.13 -10.38
N ALA A 107 -8.08 -7.30 -9.48
CA ALA A 107 -6.65 -7.28 -9.21
C ALA A 107 -6.12 -8.66 -8.76
N ASP A 108 -6.85 -9.35 -7.87
CA ASP A 108 -6.50 -10.70 -7.41
C ASP A 108 -6.46 -11.75 -8.53
N LYS A 109 -7.23 -11.52 -9.60
CA LYS A 109 -7.29 -12.42 -10.77
C LYS A 109 -6.14 -12.20 -11.74
N THR A 110 -5.41 -11.08 -11.65
CA THR A 110 -4.27 -10.86 -12.55
C THR A 110 -3.14 -11.84 -12.27
N GLY A 111 -2.51 -12.34 -13.34
CA GLY A 111 -1.34 -13.22 -13.25
C GLY A 111 -0.02 -12.48 -13.14
N ILE A 112 -0.02 -11.15 -13.15
CA ILE A 112 1.18 -10.32 -13.30
C ILE A 112 2.14 -10.49 -12.13
N GLU A 113 3.34 -10.95 -12.45
CA GLU A 113 4.43 -11.18 -11.50
C GLU A 113 5.60 -10.20 -11.69
N LYS A 114 5.67 -9.55 -12.86
CA LYS A 114 6.73 -8.59 -13.22
C LYS A 114 6.13 -7.36 -13.89
N ILE A 115 6.63 -6.18 -13.55
CA ILE A 115 6.31 -4.92 -14.25
C ILE A 115 7.60 -4.27 -14.73
N GLU A 116 7.60 -3.78 -15.98
CA GLU A 116 8.70 -3.08 -16.62
C GLU A 116 8.30 -1.66 -16.99
N PHE A 117 8.98 -0.68 -16.40
CA PHE A 117 8.81 0.74 -16.73
C PHE A 117 9.94 1.24 -17.61
N SER A 118 9.60 2.08 -18.58
CA SER A 118 10.57 2.70 -19.50
C SER A 118 11.43 3.78 -18.83
N SER A 119 12.37 4.36 -19.60
CA SER A 119 13.16 5.53 -19.18
C SER A 119 12.29 6.77 -18.93
N ASP A 120 11.18 6.87 -19.66
CA ASP A 120 10.35 8.07 -19.69
C ASP A 120 9.36 8.12 -18.53
N PHE A 121 9.23 7.03 -17.78
CA PHE A 121 8.35 6.96 -16.62
C PHE A 121 8.72 8.02 -15.56
N VAL A 122 7.77 8.87 -15.23
CA VAL A 122 7.92 10.00 -14.32
C VAL A 122 7.04 9.78 -13.10
N LYS A 123 7.37 10.41 -12.00
CA LYS A 123 6.49 10.49 -10.83
C LYS A 123 5.17 11.14 -11.25
N PRO A 124 3.99 10.52 -11.01
CA PRO A 124 2.72 11.15 -11.29
C PRO A 124 2.61 12.50 -10.56
N TYR A 125 2.09 13.49 -11.27
CA TYR A 125 1.80 14.82 -10.71
C TYR A 125 0.74 14.67 -9.62
N SER A 126 0.93 15.36 -8.49
CA SER A 126 0.01 15.28 -7.36
C SER A 126 -1.30 16.02 -7.67
N HIS A 127 -2.38 15.56 -7.26
CA HIS A 127 -3.49 16.03 -6.47
C HIS A 127 -4.73 15.14 -6.55
N ASP A 128 -5.15 14.57 -7.69
CA ASP A 128 -6.43 13.84 -7.76
C ASP A 128 -6.35 12.42 -8.35
N TRP A 129 -5.21 12.07 -8.89
CA TRP A 129 -4.94 10.74 -9.45
C TRP A 129 -3.99 10.02 -8.52
N GLY A 130 -4.52 9.20 -7.62
CA GLY A 130 -3.74 8.48 -6.62
C GLY A 130 -2.39 8.01 -7.15
N ASN A 131 -1.34 8.27 -6.40
CA ASN A 131 0.05 8.00 -6.74
C ASN A 131 0.22 6.50 -7.01
N CYS A 132 0.12 6.08 -8.28
CA CYS A 132 -0.03 4.68 -8.66
C CYS A 132 1.01 3.76 -8.08
N ILE A 133 2.28 4.17 -8.12
CA ILE A 133 3.34 3.34 -7.54
C ILE A 133 3.27 3.40 -6.01
N GLU A 134 3.10 4.57 -5.42
CA GLU A 134 3.24 4.74 -3.98
C GLU A 134 2.02 4.24 -3.19
N GLU A 135 0.83 4.14 -3.82
CA GLU A 135 -0.40 3.80 -3.11
C GLU A 135 -1.08 2.53 -3.60
N LYS A 136 -0.98 2.23 -4.89
CA LYS A 136 -1.83 1.22 -5.53
C LYS A 136 -1.10 0.01 -6.10
N LEU A 137 0.22 0.09 -6.33
CA LEU A 137 0.94 -0.97 -7.04
C LEU A 137 0.75 -2.35 -6.37
N ASN A 138 0.98 -2.43 -5.08
CA ASN A 138 0.84 -3.68 -4.34
C ASN A 138 -0.61 -4.16 -4.23
N GLN A 139 -1.56 -3.22 -4.19
CA GLN A 139 -2.98 -3.53 -4.15
C GLN A 139 -3.48 -4.07 -5.49
N CYS A 140 -3.00 -3.48 -6.60
CA CYS A 140 -3.37 -3.88 -7.96
C CYS A 140 -2.67 -5.17 -8.41
N PHE A 141 -1.49 -5.45 -7.89
CA PHE A 141 -0.67 -6.60 -8.30
C PHE A 141 -0.19 -7.42 -7.10
N PRO A 142 -1.07 -8.16 -6.43
CA PRO A 142 -0.71 -8.93 -5.23
C PRO A 142 0.32 -10.04 -5.49
N LYS A 143 0.45 -10.49 -6.75
CA LYS A 143 1.44 -11.50 -7.16
C LYS A 143 2.78 -10.91 -7.62
N LEU A 144 2.93 -9.58 -7.59
CA LEU A 144 4.12 -8.89 -8.10
C LEU A 144 5.37 -9.23 -7.29
N LYS A 145 6.35 -9.86 -7.96
CA LYS A 145 7.63 -10.30 -7.39
C LYS A 145 8.79 -9.44 -7.85
N LYS A 146 8.70 -8.91 -9.07
CA LYS A 146 9.79 -8.20 -9.74
C LYS A 146 9.32 -6.91 -10.37
N VAL A 147 10.20 -5.93 -10.37
CA VAL A 147 10.02 -4.69 -11.10
C VAL A 147 11.34 -4.31 -11.76
N SER A 148 11.28 -3.80 -12.97
CA SER A 148 12.42 -3.18 -13.64
C SER A 148 12.07 -1.76 -14.07
N ILE A 149 13.02 -0.86 -13.87
CA ILE A 149 12.94 0.54 -14.31
C ILE A 149 14.24 0.81 -15.06
N SER A 150 14.14 1.42 -16.22
CA SER A 150 15.31 1.75 -17.05
C SER A 150 16.39 2.45 -16.22
N LYS A 151 17.66 2.10 -16.44
CA LYS A 151 18.81 2.77 -15.82
C LYS A 151 18.84 4.27 -16.11
N ASN A 152 18.30 4.68 -17.25
CA ASN A 152 18.22 6.09 -17.66
C ASN A 152 17.03 6.85 -17.03
N ASN A 153 16.15 6.18 -16.29
CA ASN A 153 15.07 6.87 -15.58
C ASN A 153 15.64 7.88 -14.60
N LYS A 154 15.10 9.10 -14.61
CA LYS A 154 15.59 10.23 -13.81
C LYS A 154 15.07 10.23 -12.37
N TYR A 155 13.97 9.54 -12.10
CA TYR A 155 13.20 9.64 -10.84
C TYR A 155 13.39 8.44 -9.92
N TYR A 156 13.45 7.24 -10.51
CA TYR A 156 13.47 5.99 -9.75
C TYR A 156 14.64 5.11 -10.10
N LYS A 157 14.94 4.22 -9.20
CA LYS A 157 15.78 3.04 -9.43
C LYS A 157 15.22 1.85 -8.66
N VAL A 158 15.58 0.68 -9.12
CA VAL A 158 15.27 -0.59 -8.45
C VAL A 158 16.55 -1.17 -7.87
N SER A 159 16.43 -1.68 -6.66
CA SER A 159 17.49 -2.45 -6.01
C SER A 159 16.88 -3.61 -5.26
N ASN A 160 17.26 -4.84 -5.65
CA ASN A 160 16.71 -6.06 -5.05
C ASN A 160 15.17 -6.08 -5.01
N ASP A 161 14.53 -5.78 -6.14
CA ASP A 161 13.08 -5.73 -6.28
C ASP A 161 12.37 -4.80 -5.25
N VAL A 162 13.04 -3.71 -4.89
CA VAL A 162 12.51 -2.60 -4.12
C VAL A 162 12.70 -1.32 -4.90
N ILE A 163 11.65 -0.52 -5.02
CA ILE A 163 11.67 0.75 -5.73
C ILE A 163 12.15 1.85 -4.78
N PHE A 164 13.14 2.60 -5.22
CA PHE A 164 13.67 3.76 -4.52
C PHE A 164 13.59 5.02 -5.39
N SER A 165 13.61 6.20 -4.76
CA SER A 165 13.99 7.42 -5.48
C SER A 165 15.37 7.25 -6.12
N LYS A 166 15.63 7.96 -7.22
CA LYS A 166 16.89 7.84 -7.98
C LYS A 166 18.13 8.00 -7.12
N ASP A 167 18.09 8.93 -6.18
CA ASP A 167 19.17 9.17 -5.22
C ASP A 167 19.27 8.11 -4.10
N GLY A 168 18.27 7.20 -4.02
CA GLY A 168 18.19 6.13 -3.02
C GLY A 168 17.85 6.59 -1.61
N LYS A 169 17.45 7.85 -1.42
CA LYS A 169 17.10 8.37 -0.10
C LYS A 169 15.68 8.08 0.33
N LYS A 170 14.75 7.80 -0.61
CA LYS A 170 13.37 7.38 -0.31
C LYS A 170 13.16 5.94 -0.76
N LEU A 171 12.73 5.05 0.14
CA LEU A 171 12.12 3.78 -0.21
C LEU A 171 10.69 4.08 -0.64
N VAL A 172 10.38 3.82 -1.91
CA VAL A 172 9.08 4.13 -2.51
C VAL A 172 8.13 2.97 -2.33
N MET A 173 8.56 1.74 -2.69
CA MET A 173 7.71 0.56 -2.63
C MET A 173 8.55 -0.71 -2.43
N TYR A 174 8.14 -1.54 -1.49
CA TYR A 174 8.52 -2.93 -1.33
C TYR A 174 7.43 -3.78 -1.96
N LEU A 175 7.77 -4.64 -2.92
CA LEU A 175 6.77 -5.35 -3.72
C LEU A 175 5.96 -6.37 -2.92
N ALA A 176 4.68 -6.50 -3.27
CA ALA A 176 3.69 -7.33 -2.56
C ALA A 176 4.17 -8.76 -2.32
N ASN A 177 4.64 -9.42 -3.35
CA ASN A 177 5.07 -10.83 -3.30
C ASN A 177 6.57 -11.02 -3.53
N ARG A 178 7.36 -9.98 -3.24
CA ARG A 178 8.82 -10.06 -3.29
C ARG A 178 9.32 -11.25 -2.47
N PRO A 179 10.24 -12.10 -3.00
CA PRO A 179 10.82 -13.20 -2.26
C PRO A 179 11.69 -12.69 -1.09
N GLY A 180 11.72 -13.48 -0.04
CA GLY A 180 12.49 -13.18 1.17
C GLY A 180 11.64 -12.76 2.36
N LYS A 181 12.03 -13.27 3.52
CA LYS A 181 11.28 -13.10 4.77
C LYS A 181 11.75 -11.91 5.60
N ASN A 182 12.99 -11.46 5.39
CA ASN A 182 13.63 -10.43 6.19
C ASN A 182 14.14 -9.31 5.30
N TYR A 183 13.95 -8.07 5.73
CA TYR A 183 14.43 -6.92 4.98
C TYR A 183 15.10 -5.89 5.88
N LYS A 184 16.30 -5.49 5.51
CA LYS A 184 17.04 -4.39 6.17
C LYS A 184 17.01 -3.18 5.27
N ILE A 185 16.38 -2.11 5.72
CA ILE A 185 16.33 -0.84 4.98
C ILE A 185 17.76 -0.28 4.84
N PRO A 186 18.21 0.04 3.61
CA PRO A 186 19.58 0.54 3.37
C PRO A 186 19.91 1.78 4.21
N ALA A 187 21.15 1.88 4.64
CA ALA A 187 21.62 3.00 5.47
C ALA A 187 21.50 4.37 4.76
N LYS A 188 21.52 4.39 3.43
CA LYS A 188 21.33 5.60 2.64
C LYS A 188 19.88 6.12 2.70
N CYS A 189 18.90 5.23 2.96
CA CYS A 189 17.49 5.58 3.01
C CYS A 189 17.22 6.51 4.21
N ARG A 190 16.54 7.63 3.94
CA ARG A 190 16.12 8.64 4.91
C ARG A 190 14.62 8.75 5.07
N LYS A 191 13.86 8.36 4.04
CA LYS A 191 12.40 8.39 4.00
C LYS A 191 11.86 7.05 3.56
N ILE A 192 10.73 6.66 4.14
CA ILE A 192 9.91 5.52 3.71
C ILE A 192 8.59 6.11 3.24
N GLY A 193 8.10 5.73 2.06
CA GLY A 193 6.76 6.07 1.59
C GLY A 193 5.72 5.55 2.58
N TYR A 194 4.62 6.26 2.75
CA TYR A 194 3.59 5.86 3.71
C TYR A 194 3.10 4.43 3.43
N TYR A 195 2.71 4.14 2.20
CA TYR A 195 2.19 2.84 1.74
C TYR A 195 3.28 1.84 1.31
N ALA A 196 4.56 2.17 1.55
CA ALA A 196 5.68 1.41 0.98
C ALA A 196 5.74 -0.07 1.40
N PHE A 197 5.13 -0.44 2.49
CA PHE A 197 5.07 -1.81 3.01
C PHE A 197 3.64 -2.35 3.15
N GLU A 198 2.65 -1.69 2.57
CA GLU A 198 1.29 -2.21 2.56
C GLU A 198 1.11 -3.36 1.58
N ASN A 199 0.21 -4.29 1.90
CA ASN A 199 -0.11 -5.46 1.09
C ASN A 199 1.12 -6.32 0.73
N VAL A 200 2.05 -6.49 1.68
CA VAL A 200 3.23 -7.34 1.50
C VAL A 200 3.02 -8.71 2.13
N HIS A 201 3.16 -9.78 1.32
CA HIS A 201 2.73 -11.12 1.72
C HIS A 201 3.83 -12.02 2.28
N ASN A 202 5.11 -11.74 2.00
CA ASN A 202 6.20 -12.63 2.39
C ASN A 202 7.10 -12.09 3.50
N LEU A 203 6.97 -10.82 3.83
CA LEU A 203 7.83 -10.14 4.80
C LEU A 203 7.48 -10.55 6.23
N LYS A 204 8.45 -11.18 6.95
CA LYS A 204 8.33 -11.53 8.37
C LYS A 204 8.99 -10.52 9.28
N SER A 205 10.08 -9.92 8.84
CA SER A 205 10.74 -8.90 9.64
C SER A 205 11.30 -7.75 8.82
N VAL A 206 11.24 -6.55 9.38
CA VAL A 206 11.88 -5.35 8.81
C VAL A 206 12.81 -4.71 9.84
N THR A 207 13.98 -4.26 9.37
CA THR A 207 14.93 -3.48 10.20
C THR A 207 15.05 -2.07 9.64
N ILE A 208 14.64 -1.09 10.44
CA ILE A 208 14.68 0.34 10.12
C ILE A 208 16.03 0.91 10.57
N SER A 209 16.75 1.54 9.64
CA SER A 209 18.08 2.09 9.89
C SER A 209 18.06 3.37 10.75
N LYS A 210 19.22 3.76 11.27
CA LYS A 210 19.38 5.00 12.07
C LYS A 210 19.02 6.28 11.32
N ASN A 211 19.11 6.26 9.99
CA ASN A 211 18.96 7.45 9.15
C ASN A 211 17.52 7.73 8.71
N VAL A 212 16.60 6.78 8.88
CA VAL A 212 15.19 6.96 8.53
C VAL A 212 14.55 8.01 9.44
N LYS A 213 13.92 9.02 8.84
CA LYS A 213 13.27 10.16 9.51
C LYS A 213 11.74 10.16 9.33
N SER A 214 11.17 9.19 8.59
CA SER A 214 9.70 9.06 8.45
C SER A 214 9.08 8.82 9.81
N LYS A 215 8.04 9.59 10.13
CA LYS A 215 7.27 9.43 11.37
C LYS A 215 6.16 8.39 11.21
N ASN A 216 5.54 8.37 10.04
CA ASN A 216 4.42 7.50 9.70
C ASN A 216 4.88 6.51 8.63
N VAL A 217 4.70 5.23 8.91
CA VAL A 217 4.99 4.11 8.00
C VAL A 217 3.88 3.09 8.26
N SER A 218 3.11 2.77 7.22
CA SER A 218 2.06 1.76 7.30
C SER A 218 2.59 0.38 6.87
N PHE A 219 2.13 -0.65 7.57
CA PHE A 219 2.32 -2.06 7.25
C PHE A 219 0.97 -2.77 7.13
N ALA A 220 -0.08 -2.03 6.76
CA ALA A 220 -1.41 -2.60 6.60
C ALA A 220 -1.38 -3.79 5.63
N ASN A 221 -2.13 -4.83 5.96
CA ASN A 221 -2.20 -6.08 5.20
C ASN A 221 -0.85 -6.80 5.01
N ALA A 222 0.14 -6.52 5.88
CA ALA A 222 1.38 -7.27 5.95
C ALA A 222 1.18 -8.50 6.88
N GLU A 223 0.39 -9.47 6.42
CA GLU A 223 -0.16 -10.56 7.24
C GLU A 223 0.89 -11.44 7.91
N LYS A 224 2.05 -11.61 7.28
CA LYS A 224 3.15 -12.42 7.83
C LYS A 224 4.18 -11.62 8.63
N LEU A 225 4.00 -10.31 8.76
CA LEU A 225 4.95 -9.47 9.49
C LEU A 225 4.85 -9.75 11.00
N GLU A 226 5.94 -10.28 11.57
CA GLU A 226 6.04 -10.66 12.98
C GLU A 226 6.85 -9.66 13.81
N LYS A 227 7.78 -8.92 13.14
CA LYS A 227 8.76 -8.10 13.84
C LYS A 227 9.18 -6.86 13.08
N ILE A 228 9.11 -5.71 13.76
CA ILE A 228 9.72 -4.46 13.31
C ILE A 228 10.85 -4.11 14.28
N SER A 229 12.07 -3.96 13.76
CA SER A 229 13.24 -3.57 14.53
C SER A 229 13.71 -2.18 14.10
N VAL A 230 14.04 -1.33 15.05
CA VAL A 230 14.56 0.02 14.81
C VAL A 230 15.93 0.14 15.44
N SER A 231 16.89 0.69 14.69
CA SER A 231 18.23 0.99 15.23
C SER A 231 18.13 1.84 16.50
N LYS A 232 18.83 1.47 17.56
CA LYS A 232 18.88 2.26 18.81
C LYS A 232 19.33 3.72 18.57
N LYS A 233 20.14 3.95 17.52
CA LYS A 233 20.61 5.27 17.09
C LYS A 233 19.60 6.07 16.25
N ASN A 234 18.41 5.50 15.94
CA ASN A 234 17.35 6.25 15.25
C ASN A 234 16.81 7.34 16.19
N LYS A 235 16.63 8.57 15.65
CA LYS A 235 16.20 9.74 16.44
C LYS A 235 14.67 9.98 16.43
N VAL A 236 13.93 9.26 15.59
CA VAL A 236 12.49 9.49 15.34
C VAL A 236 11.63 8.33 15.80
N LEU A 237 12.10 7.10 15.55
CA LEU A 237 11.39 5.86 15.82
C LEU A 237 12.12 5.04 16.89
N ALA A 238 11.36 4.16 17.54
CA ALA A 238 11.84 3.13 18.45
C ALA A 238 11.09 1.82 18.23
N SER A 239 11.66 0.71 18.62
CA SER A 239 10.94 -0.58 18.70
C SER A 239 11.21 -1.28 20.01
N LYS A 240 10.19 -1.99 20.51
CA LYS A 240 10.30 -2.85 21.68
C LYS A 240 9.49 -4.13 21.39
N ASN A 241 10.13 -5.28 21.59
CA ASN A 241 9.52 -6.60 21.35
C ASN A 241 8.90 -6.77 19.94
N GLY A 242 9.51 -6.12 18.92
CA GLY A 242 9.05 -6.19 17.55
C GLY A 242 7.89 -5.26 17.19
N VAL A 243 7.44 -4.42 18.10
CA VAL A 243 6.38 -3.43 17.93
C VAL A 243 7.00 -2.05 17.71
N LEU A 244 6.42 -1.24 16.80
CA LEU A 244 6.93 0.07 16.41
C LEU A 244 6.29 1.19 17.24
N TYR A 245 7.11 2.13 17.66
CA TYR A 245 6.72 3.31 18.44
C TYR A 245 7.39 4.56 17.90
N ASN A 246 6.86 5.73 18.27
CA ASN A 246 7.62 6.96 18.18
C ASN A 246 8.85 6.92 19.14
N LYS A 247 9.85 7.76 18.92
CA LYS A 247 11.11 7.71 19.71
C LYS A 247 10.91 7.81 21.22
N LYS A 248 9.95 8.62 21.66
CA LYS A 248 9.63 8.80 23.10
C LYS A 248 8.80 7.65 23.67
N MET A 249 8.41 6.67 22.85
CA MET A 249 7.51 5.57 23.20
C MET A 249 6.21 6.05 23.88
N THR A 250 5.69 7.19 23.42
CA THR A 250 4.39 7.72 23.85
C THR A 250 3.25 7.34 22.92
N THR A 251 3.56 6.97 21.68
CA THR A 251 2.59 6.51 20.68
C THR A 251 3.02 5.15 20.15
N LEU A 252 2.11 4.18 20.16
CA LEU A 252 2.22 2.92 19.44
C LEU A 252 1.86 3.21 17.98
N LEU A 253 2.79 3.01 17.06
CA LEU A 253 2.61 3.30 15.63
C LEU A 253 2.20 2.08 14.83
N GLU A 254 2.73 0.89 15.17
CA GLU A 254 2.43 -0.34 14.45
C GLU A 254 2.60 -1.57 15.34
N TYR A 255 1.58 -2.42 15.37
CA TYR A 255 1.64 -3.77 15.94
C TYR A 255 1.55 -4.77 14.79
N PRO A 256 2.61 -5.57 14.52
CA PRO A 256 2.63 -6.44 13.34
C PRO A 256 1.49 -7.46 13.30
N MET A 257 0.82 -7.58 12.13
CA MET A 257 -0.32 -8.48 11.92
C MET A 257 0.03 -9.95 12.16
N GLY A 258 1.20 -10.40 11.71
CA GLY A 258 1.67 -11.78 11.83
C GLY A 258 2.26 -12.14 13.19
N LYS A 259 2.28 -11.20 14.15
CA LYS A 259 2.82 -11.44 15.48
C LYS A 259 1.90 -12.34 16.30
N LYS A 260 2.35 -13.56 16.61
CA LYS A 260 1.54 -14.65 17.18
C LYS A 260 1.28 -14.57 18.69
N ASN A 261 1.60 -13.44 19.33
CA ASN A 261 1.34 -13.27 20.75
C ASN A 261 -0.16 -13.17 21.03
N THR A 262 -0.67 -13.98 21.92
CA THR A 262 -2.08 -13.94 22.33
C THR A 262 -2.37 -12.86 23.36
N SER A 263 -1.34 -12.28 23.96
CA SER A 263 -1.48 -11.17 24.91
C SER A 263 -0.43 -10.09 24.66
N PHE A 264 -0.81 -8.86 24.93
CA PHE A 264 0.09 -7.71 24.80
C PHE A 264 -0.08 -6.73 25.96
N ARG A 265 1.05 -6.37 26.57
CA ARG A 265 1.08 -5.30 27.57
C ARG A 265 1.63 -4.03 26.91
N ILE A 266 0.75 -3.05 26.71
CA ILE A 266 1.13 -1.73 26.23
C ILE A 266 2.13 -1.11 27.23
N PRO A 267 3.29 -0.63 26.81
CA PRO A 267 4.27 0.01 27.69
C PRO A 267 3.66 1.18 28.48
N LYS A 268 4.04 1.35 29.74
CA LYS A 268 3.48 2.38 30.65
C LYS A 268 3.66 3.82 30.15
N THR A 269 4.64 4.05 29.27
CA THR A 269 4.90 5.36 28.65
C THR A 269 3.94 5.69 27.51
N VAL A 270 3.30 4.69 26.91
CA VAL A 270 2.40 4.86 25.75
C VAL A 270 1.09 5.48 26.21
N LYS A 271 0.71 6.57 25.55
CA LYS A 271 -0.53 7.33 25.82
C LYS A 271 -1.56 7.11 24.73
N THR A 272 -1.12 6.92 23.50
CA THR A 272 -1.98 6.79 22.31
C THR A 272 -1.50 5.67 21.41
N MET A 273 -2.36 5.25 20.51
CA MET A 273 -2.01 4.39 19.39
C MET A 273 -2.52 5.02 18.09
N ASP A 274 -1.74 4.86 17.04
CA ASP A 274 -2.13 5.18 15.67
C ASP A 274 -2.94 4.02 15.06
N TYR A 275 -3.21 4.11 13.75
CA TYR A 275 -3.84 3.02 13.03
C TYR A 275 -2.98 1.75 13.19
N VAL A 276 -3.57 0.74 13.81
CA VAL A 276 -2.97 -0.58 13.98
C VAL A 276 -3.82 -1.56 13.20
N PRO A 277 -3.23 -2.32 12.27
CA PRO A 277 -3.99 -3.34 11.54
C PRO A 277 -4.47 -4.44 12.48
N ASP A 278 -5.45 -5.21 12.01
CA ASP A 278 -5.96 -6.36 12.75
C ASP A 278 -4.85 -7.37 13.03
N ASN A 279 -4.88 -7.97 14.22
CA ASN A 279 -4.04 -9.12 14.57
C ASN A 279 -4.93 -10.21 15.13
N ILE A 280 -5.14 -11.24 14.32
CA ILE A 280 -6.05 -12.36 14.64
C ILE A 280 -5.60 -13.23 15.83
N PHE A 281 -4.37 -13.08 16.30
CA PHE A 281 -3.85 -13.84 17.44
C PHE A 281 -4.08 -13.12 18.77
N MET A 282 -4.29 -11.79 18.76
CA MET A 282 -4.40 -10.97 19.95
C MET A 282 -5.73 -11.18 20.66
N LYS A 283 -5.69 -11.82 21.81
CA LYS A 283 -6.88 -12.09 22.64
C LYS A 283 -6.96 -11.23 23.89
N LYS A 284 -5.81 -10.80 24.44
CA LYS A 284 -5.75 -10.08 25.71
C LYS A 284 -4.86 -8.85 25.64
N LEU A 285 -5.40 -7.71 26.07
CA LEU A 285 -4.70 -6.44 26.08
C LEU A 285 -4.60 -5.87 27.51
N TYR A 286 -3.37 -5.50 27.93
CA TYR A 286 -3.13 -4.77 29.17
C TYR A 286 -2.90 -3.30 28.84
N VAL A 287 -3.84 -2.46 29.28
CA VAL A 287 -3.88 -1.01 28.96
C VAL A 287 -3.36 -0.21 30.15
N PRO A 288 -2.31 0.61 30.01
CA PRO A 288 -1.72 1.36 31.11
C PRO A 288 -2.59 2.56 31.50
N LYS A 289 -2.40 3.06 32.74
CA LYS A 289 -3.24 4.12 33.30
C LYS A 289 -3.18 5.47 32.57
N LYS A 290 -2.10 5.72 31.80
CA LYS A 290 -1.93 6.96 31.02
C LYS A 290 -2.50 6.86 29.59
N PHE A 291 -2.96 5.70 29.17
CA PHE A 291 -3.47 5.47 27.81
C PHE A 291 -4.86 6.07 27.64
N THR A 292 -5.10 6.68 26.46
CA THR A 292 -6.34 7.46 26.21
C THR A 292 -7.08 7.09 24.93
N SER A 293 -6.46 6.29 24.03
CA SER A 293 -7.01 6.01 22.71
C SER A 293 -7.83 4.72 22.72
N VAL A 294 -9.05 4.76 22.18
CA VAL A 294 -9.88 3.55 22.00
C VAL A 294 -10.27 3.31 20.55
N TYR A 295 -10.20 4.35 19.71
CA TYR A 295 -10.76 4.33 18.36
C TYR A 295 -10.21 3.18 17.50
N TYR A 296 -8.91 2.96 17.49
CA TYR A 296 -8.27 1.92 16.67
C TYR A 296 -8.29 0.51 17.28
N MET A 297 -8.78 0.36 18.54
CA MET A 297 -8.93 -0.96 19.16
C MET A 297 -9.93 -1.85 18.40
N LYS A 298 -10.91 -1.23 17.71
CA LYS A 298 -11.90 -1.94 16.86
C LYS A 298 -11.29 -2.78 15.75
N ASN A 299 -10.03 -2.51 15.38
CA ASN A 299 -9.32 -3.28 14.37
C ASN A 299 -8.84 -4.64 14.92
N TRP A 300 -8.79 -4.84 16.23
CA TRP A 300 -8.37 -6.10 16.84
C TRP A 300 -9.57 -7.00 17.11
N LYS A 301 -10.13 -7.56 16.05
CA LYS A 301 -11.39 -8.33 16.06
C LYS A 301 -11.35 -9.59 16.93
N SER A 302 -10.15 -10.15 17.19
CA SER A 302 -9.97 -11.34 18.02
C SER A 302 -9.79 -11.03 19.52
N LEU A 303 -9.80 -9.74 19.90
CA LEU A 303 -9.61 -9.31 21.28
C LEU A 303 -10.83 -9.64 22.13
N THR A 304 -10.66 -10.45 23.16
CA THR A 304 -11.73 -10.92 24.07
C THR A 304 -11.57 -10.44 25.50
N GLU A 305 -10.41 -9.90 25.86
CA GLU A 305 -10.15 -9.40 27.22
C GLU A 305 -9.30 -8.12 27.18
N ILE A 306 -9.77 -7.09 27.92
CA ILE A 306 -9.00 -5.88 28.20
C ILE A 306 -8.85 -5.70 29.70
N LYS A 307 -7.59 -5.67 30.16
CA LYS A 307 -7.23 -5.30 31.54
C LYS A 307 -6.74 -3.88 31.59
N LEU A 308 -7.59 -2.98 32.10
CA LEU A 308 -7.25 -1.59 32.31
C LEU A 308 -6.55 -1.41 33.67
N GLU A 309 -5.37 -0.78 33.66
CA GLU A 309 -4.64 -0.48 34.91
C GLU A 309 -5.46 0.46 35.82
N LYS A 310 -5.53 0.13 37.11
CA LYS A 310 -6.22 0.93 38.12
C LYS A 310 -5.76 2.38 38.12
N GLY A 311 -6.71 3.30 38.21
CA GLY A 311 -6.42 4.74 38.20
C GLY A 311 -6.28 5.37 36.80
N ASN A 312 -6.72 4.70 35.73
CA ASN A 312 -6.88 5.37 34.45
C ASN A 312 -7.99 6.44 34.56
N LYS A 313 -7.60 7.72 34.32
CA LYS A 313 -8.53 8.86 34.47
C LYS A 313 -9.38 9.09 33.21
N LYS A 314 -9.04 8.49 32.08
CA LYS A 314 -9.69 8.76 30.76
C LYS A 314 -10.58 7.62 30.29
N LEU A 315 -10.20 6.39 30.60
CA LEU A 315 -10.89 5.20 30.13
C LEU A 315 -11.52 4.41 31.28
N ALA A 316 -12.59 3.68 30.95
CA ALA A 316 -13.19 2.69 31.82
C ALA A 316 -13.53 1.42 31.03
N VAL A 317 -13.69 0.31 31.75
CA VAL A 317 -14.14 -0.98 31.20
C VAL A 317 -15.35 -1.42 32.01
N LYS A 318 -16.46 -1.74 31.32
CA LYS A 318 -17.68 -2.29 31.93
C LYS A 318 -18.37 -3.22 30.93
N GLY A 319 -18.79 -4.40 31.36
CA GLY A 319 -19.58 -5.33 30.54
C GLY A 319 -18.94 -5.75 29.21
N GLY A 320 -17.61 -5.88 29.13
CA GLY A 320 -16.93 -6.21 27.85
C GLY A 320 -16.70 -5.01 26.92
N VAL A 321 -16.98 -3.79 27.41
CA VAL A 321 -16.78 -2.56 26.62
C VAL A 321 -15.72 -1.70 27.28
N ILE A 322 -14.72 -1.24 26.51
CA ILE A 322 -13.82 -0.15 26.88
C ILE A 322 -14.33 1.16 26.25
N TYR A 323 -14.38 2.23 27.02
CA TYR A 323 -14.88 3.51 26.55
C TYR A 323 -14.13 4.69 27.16
N ASN A 324 -14.23 5.86 26.49
CA ASN A 324 -13.73 7.12 27.02
C ASN A 324 -14.76 7.69 28.02
N LYS A 325 -14.33 8.06 29.23
CA LYS A 325 -15.21 8.56 30.29
C LYS A 325 -15.89 9.90 29.98
N LYS A 326 -15.21 10.76 29.17
CA LYS A 326 -15.77 12.06 28.75
C LYS A 326 -16.59 11.97 27.47
N HIS A 327 -16.31 10.95 26.65
CA HIS A 327 -16.93 10.70 25.36
C HIS A 327 -17.33 9.22 25.27
N PRO A 328 -18.42 8.80 25.96
CA PRO A 328 -18.83 7.39 26.02
C PRO A 328 -19.15 6.78 24.64
N GLU A 329 -19.50 7.59 23.67
CA GLU A 329 -19.68 7.19 22.28
C GLU A 329 -18.37 6.67 21.63
N TRP A 330 -17.21 7.08 22.14
CA TRP A 330 -15.90 6.55 21.75
C TRP A 330 -15.63 5.27 22.54
N LYS A 331 -16.12 4.17 21.98
CA LYS A 331 -16.10 2.86 22.64
C LYS A 331 -15.69 1.75 21.69
N TYR A 332 -15.23 0.65 22.26
CA TYR A 332 -14.99 -0.61 21.58
C TYR A 332 -15.54 -1.77 22.42
N ASP A 333 -16.46 -2.54 21.83
CA ASP A 333 -17.08 -3.70 22.44
C ASP A 333 -16.29 -4.96 22.07
N PHE A 334 -15.42 -5.39 22.97
CA PHE A 334 -14.65 -6.63 22.81
C PHE A 334 -15.40 -7.86 23.36
N GLY A 335 -16.51 -7.64 24.07
CA GLY A 335 -17.38 -8.71 24.53
C GLY A 335 -18.08 -9.46 23.40
N LYS A 336 -18.31 -8.80 22.27
CA LYS A 336 -18.88 -9.40 21.06
C LYS A 336 -17.94 -10.36 20.32
N ASN A 337 -16.66 -10.40 20.70
CA ASN A 337 -15.66 -11.29 20.09
C ASN A 337 -15.47 -12.60 20.87
N LYS A 338 -16.30 -12.85 21.90
CA LYS A 338 -16.26 -14.06 22.74
C LYS A 338 -16.96 -15.24 22.09
#